data_830a8059de7ba67d02ff4e7e40f04a33
#
_entry.id   830a8059de7ba67d02ff4e7e40f04a33
#
_cell.length_a   1.000
_cell.length_b   1.000
_cell.length_c   1.000
_cell.angle_alpha   90.00
_cell.angle_beta   90.00
_cell.angle_gamma   90.00
#
_symmetry.space_group_name_H-M   'P 1'
#
loop_
_entity.id
_entity.type
_entity.pdbx_description
1 polymer ?
#
loop_
_entity_poly.entity_id
_entity_poly.type
_entity_poly.pdbx_seq_one_letter_code
_entity_poly.pdbx_strand_id
1 'polypeptide(L)'
;MENNKVDVEQSLQLINNMIQKAKANFTDNGHGWLIWGTMIFMASLSTYFFIEYNFPNIFLAWNIFGGIAILLLLYNFFKPSHSKARSYVSDILKYVDIGFAVCLFVIIFSINVSVGPNNGFGYLLMIYAFLMLIQSGALQFKPLLYGAIINWIGSMAIFLNTELKYDMLITAVAVFLGYIIPGLILRSQYNKEMATSKQNVEL
;
A
#
# COMPACT_ATOMS: atom_id res chain seq x y z
N MET A 1 28.13 41.35 -15.51
CA MET A 1 26.84 40.68 -15.82
C MET A 1 27.00 39.16 -16.01
N GLU A 2 28.17 38.65 -16.31
CA GLU A 2 28.45 37.22 -16.51
C GLU A 2 28.46 36.42 -15.18
N ASN A 3 28.97 36.99 -14.11
CA ASN A 3 29.09 36.36 -12.79
C ASN A 3 27.66 36.04 -12.16
N ASN A 4 26.68 36.88 -12.45
CA ASN A 4 25.29 36.65 -11.93
C ASN A 4 24.56 35.49 -12.64
N LYS A 5 24.91 35.18 -13.91
CA LYS A 5 24.29 34.06 -14.64
C LYS A 5 24.85 32.71 -14.17
N VAL A 6 26.16 32.66 -13.89
CA VAL A 6 26.79 31.42 -13.36
C VAL A 6 26.25 31.08 -11.97
N ASP A 7 26.01 32.10 -11.13
CA ASP A 7 25.44 31.89 -9.77
C ASP A 7 23.98 31.41 -9.79
N VAL A 8 23.19 31.89 -10.76
CA VAL A 8 21.79 31.44 -10.97
C VAL A 8 21.73 30.01 -11.52
N GLU A 9 22.58 29.66 -12.48
CA GLU A 9 22.65 28.28 -13.00
C GLU A 9 23.11 27.28 -11.94
N GLN A 10 24.11 27.62 -11.13
CA GLN A 10 24.56 26.78 -10.02
C GLN A 10 23.45 26.61 -8.96
N SER A 11 22.74 27.69 -8.65
CA SER A 11 21.58 27.63 -7.71
C SER A 11 20.46 26.73 -8.25
N LEU A 12 20.14 26.81 -9.55
CA LEU A 12 19.13 25.96 -10.19
C LEU A 12 19.59 24.48 -10.24
N GLN A 13 20.86 24.22 -10.49
CA GLN A 13 21.44 22.86 -10.44
C GLN A 13 21.39 22.31 -9.00
N LEU A 14 21.69 23.14 -8.00
CA LEU A 14 21.60 22.74 -6.59
C LEU A 14 20.16 22.38 -6.19
N ILE A 15 19.19 23.21 -6.59
CA ILE A 15 17.77 22.97 -6.36
C ILE A 15 17.30 21.69 -7.07
N ASN A 16 17.68 21.49 -8.33
CA ASN A 16 17.37 20.27 -9.08
C ASN A 16 17.98 19.02 -8.44
N ASN A 17 19.23 19.11 -8.00
CA ASN A 17 19.89 18.01 -7.27
C ASN A 17 19.24 17.73 -5.92
N MET A 18 18.78 18.75 -5.21
CA MET A 18 18.00 18.59 -3.96
C MET A 18 16.64 17.92 -4.23
N ILE A 19 15.94 18.34 -5.28
CA ILE A 19 14.67 17.72 -5.70
C ILE A 19 14.87 16.26 -6.12
N GLN A 20 15.92 15.98 -6.91
CA GLN A 20 16.23 14.60 -7.31
C GLN A 20 16.66 13.73 -6.12
N LYS A 21 17.47 14.26 -5.20
CA LYS A 21 17.82 13.56 -3.96
C LYS A 21 16.61 13.35 -3.06
N ALA A 22 15.68 14.30 -2.97
CA ALA A 22 14.42 14.14 -2.26
C ALA A 22 13.56 13.06 -2.91
N LYS A 23 13.47 12.99 -4.23
CA LYS A 23 12.78 11.91 -4.96
C LYS A 23 13.45 10.55 -4.76
N ALA A 24 14.78 10.45 -4.87
CA ALA A 24 15.53 9.21 -4.69
C ALA A 24 15.45 8.65 -3.25
N ASN A 25 15.36 9.53 -2.24
CA ASN A 25 15.13 9.10 -0.85
C ASN A 25 13.71 8.57 -0.59
N PHE A 26 12.80 8.73 -1.54
CA PHE A 26 11.40 8.31 -1.48
C PHE A 26 11.12 7.05 -2.31
N THR A 27 12.14 6.36 -2.78
CA THR A 27 11.97 5.14 -3.57
C THR A 27 11.54 4.01 -2.63
N ASP A 28 10.22 3.79 -2.53
CA ASP A 28 9.66 2.59 -1.93
C ASP A 28 10.08 1.39 -2.78
N ASN A 29 10.65 0.38 -2.15
CA ASN A 29 11.10 -0.85 -2.82
C ASN A 29 9.94 -1.79 -3.20
N GLY A 30 8.69 -1.40 -2.97
CA GLY A 30 7.49 -2.17 -3.28
C GLY A 30 7.26 -3.41 -2.40
N HIS A 31 8.18 -3.73 -1.48
CA HIS A 31 8.05 -4.93 -0.64
C HIS A 31 6.83 -4.89 0.27
N GLY A 32 6.54 -3.73 0.88
CA GLY A 32 5.37 -3.54 1.74
C GLY A 32 4.06 -3.84 0.99
N TRP A 33 3.94 -3.31 -0.23
CA TRP A 33 2.79 -3.53 -1.10
C TRP A 33 2.60 -5.00 -1.46
N LEU A 34 3.69 -5.70 -1.82
CA LEU A 34 3.65 -7.12 -2.18
C LEU A 34 3.27 -7.99 -1.00
N ILE A 35 3.89 -7.79 0.16
CA ILE A 35 3.61 -8.58 1.37
C ILE A 35 2.15 -8.38 1.77
N TRP A 36 1.71 -7.12 1.91
CA TRP A 36 0.35 -6.81 2.34
C TRP A 36 -0.70 -7.32 1.35
N GLY A 37 -0.50 -7.03 0.04
CA GLY A 37 -1.40 -7.49 -1.01
C GLY A 37 -1.47 -9.02 -1.10
N THR A 38 -0.34 -9.72 -0.97
CA THR A 38 -0.31 -11.19 -1.00
C THR A 38 -1.04 -11.78 0.22
N MET A 39 -0.87 -11.21 1.41
CA MET A 39 -1.57 -11.66 2.61
C MET A 39 -3.08 -11.54 2.46
N ILE A 40 -3.59 -10.39 2.02
CA ILE A 40 -5.03 -10.17 1.81
C ILE A 40 -5.56 -11.08 0.70
N PHE A 41 -4.84 -11.20 -0.42
CA PHE A 41 -5.21 -12.08 -1.52
C PHE A 41 -5.36 -13.53 -1.07
N MET A 42 -4.37 -14.06 -0.35
CA MET A 42 -4.39 -15.43 0.17
C MET A 42 -5.49 -15.64 1.20
N ALA A 43 -5.72 -14.67 2.09
CA ALA A 43 -6.80 -14.74 3.07
C ALA A 43 -8.17 -14.79 2.39
N SER A 44 -8.41 -13.91 1.42
CA SER A 44 -9.67 -13.84 0.68
C SER A 44 -9.91 -15.11 -0.12
N LEU A 45 -8.91 -15.57 -0.85
CA LEU A 45 -9.00 -16.78 -1.67
C LEU A 45 -9.22 -18.04 -0.81
N SER A 46 -8.51 -18.15 0.31
CA SER A 46 -8.70 -19.25 1.27
C SER A 46 -10.12 -19.25 1.83
N THR A 47 -10.65 -18.08 2.20
CA THR A 47 -12.01 -17.96 2.73
C THR A 47 -13.06 -18.35 1.68
N TYR A 48 -12.86 -17.98 0.41
CA TYR A 48 -13.71 -18.42 -0.69
C TYR A 48 -13.80 -19.96 -0.73
N PHE A 49 -12.67 -20.66 -0.70
CA PHE A 49 -12.63 -22.12 -0.70
C PHE A 49 -13.17 -22.72 0.60
N PHE A 50 -12.93 -22.11 1.75
CA PHE A 50 -13.46 -22.58 3.03
C PHE A 50 -14.99 -22.53 3.06
N ILE A 51 -15.60 -21.52 2.45
CA ILE A 51 -17.05 -21.44 2.28
C ILE A 51 -17.53 -22.55 1.33
N GLU A 52 -16.87 -22.74 0.19
CA GLU A 52 -17.23 -23.76 -0.81
C GLU A 52 -17.20 -25.18 -0.25
N TYR A 53 -16.18 -25.50 0.55
CA TYR A 53 -16.02 -26.84 1.14
C TYR A 53 -16.64 -26.97 2.55
N ASN A 54 -17.47 -26.00 2.99
CA ASN A 54 -18.11 -26.00 4.30
C ASN A 54 -17.13 -26.19 5.47
N PHE A 55 -15.98 -25.54 5.42
CA PHE A 55 -14.97 -25.63 6.47
C PHE A 55 -15.48 -24.95 7.75
N PRO A 56 -15.28 -25.55 8.96
CA PRO A 56 -15.90 -25.05 10.20
C PRO A 56 -15.45 -23.65 10.61
N ASN A 57 -14.26 -23.21 10.20
CA ASN A 57 -13.73 -21.87 10.51
C ASN A 57 -13.33 -21.13 9.22
N ILE A 58 -14.32 -20.51 8.59
CA ILE A 58 -14.12 -19.82 7.30
C ILE A 58 -13.14 -18.63 7.38
N PHE A 59 -13.01 -17.99 8.54
CA PHE A 59 -12.10 -16.85 8.75
C PHE A 59 -10.72 -17.22 9.33
N LEU A 60 -10.36 -18.51 9.36
CA LEU A 60 -9.08 -18.96 9.91
C LEU A 60 -7.89 -18.22 9.30
N ALA A 61 -7.87 -18.08 7.98
CA ALA A 61 -6.80 -17.38 7.27
C ALA A 61 -6.71 -15.90 7.66
N TRP A 62 -7.85 -15.21 7.80
CA TRP A 62 -7.89 -13.81 8.26
C TRP A 62 -7.39 -13.65 9.68
N ASN A 63 -7.70 -14.56 10.58
CA ASN A 63 -7.22 -14.53 11.96
C ASN A 63 -5.69 -14.72 12.02
N ILE A 64 -5.14 -15.64 11.22
CA ILE A 64 -3.69 -15.86 11.14
C ILE A 64 -3.00 -14.62 10.57
N PHE A 65 -3.47 -14.08 9.46
CA PHE A 65 -2.86 -12.91 8.83
C PHE A 65 -3.05 -11.65 9.67
N GLY A 66 -4.19 -11.48 10.35
CA GLY A 66 -4.40 -10.41 11.32
C GLY A 66 -3.39 -10.46 12.47
N GLY A 67 -3.15 -11.65 13.01
CA GLY A 67 -2.12 -11.86 14.03
C GLY A 67 -0.71 -11.49 13.54
N ILE A 68 -0.34 -11.94 12.33
CA ILE A 68 0.94 -11.58 11.70
C ILE A 68 1.03 -10.06 11.49
N ALA A 69 -0.03 -9.43 10.99
CA ALA A 69 -0.07 -7.98 10.77
C ALA A 69 0.15 -7.19 12.08
N ILE A 70 -0.48 -7.60 13.18
CA ILE A 70 -0.30 -6.99 14.50
C ILE A 70 1.16 -7.15 14.96
N LEU A 71 1.75 -8.34 14.83
CA LEU A 71 3.15 -8.58 15.18
C LEU A 71 4.11 -7.72 14.36
N LEU A 72 3.88 -7.56 13.06
CA LEU A 72 4.68 -6.68 12.20
C LEU A 72 4.53 -5.21 12.59
N LEU A 73 3.34 -4.76 12.94
CA LEU A 73 3.10 -3.39 13.42
C LEU A 73 3.83 -3.13 14.73
N LEU A 74 3.74 -4.04 15.70
CA LEU A 74 4.46 -3.95 16.98
C LEU A 74 5.97 -3.95 16.75
N TYR A 75 6.49 -4.84 15.91
CA TYR A 75 7.91 -4.87 15.57
C TYR A 75 8.39 -3.53 14.98
N ASN A 76 7.66 -2.97 14.03
CA ASN A 76 8.00 -1.68 13.43
C ASN A 76 7.89 -0.51 14.41
N PHE A 77 6.98 -0.58 15.38
CA PHE A 77 6.83 0.44 16.43
C PHE A 77 8.02 0.46 17.40
N PHE A 78 8.53 -0.71 17.77
CA PHE A 78 9.67 -0.83 18.68
C PHE A 78 11.03 -0.73 18.00
N LYS A 79 11.10 -0.83 16.68
CA LYS A 79 12.35 -0.71 15.92
C LYS A 79 12.81 0.75 15.91
N PRO A 80 14.01 1.07 16.46
CA PRO A 80 14.54 2.42 16.38
C PRO A 80 14.74 2.82 14.93
N SER A 81 14.09 3.89 14.52
CA SER A 81 14.26 4.47 13.18
C SER A 81 15.64 5.13 13.12
N HIS A 82 16.63 4.45 12.54
CA HIS A 82 17.87 5.11 12.14
C HIS A 82 17.53 6.15 11.08
N SER A 83 17.56 7.41 11.48
CA SER A 83 17.16 8.57 10.69
C SER A 83 18.02 8.73 9.44
N LYS A 84 17.54 8.27 8.30
CA LYS A 84 17.84 8.92 7.02
C LYS A 84 17.13 10.28 7.04
N ALA A 85 17.72 11.30 6.44
CA ALA A 85 17.17 12.65 6.38
C ALA A 85 15.64 12.59 6.09
N ARG A 86 14.81 13.01 7.05
CA ARG A 86 13.36 12.97 6.96
C ARG A 86 12.91 13.98 5.91
N SER A 87 12.19 13.52 4.90
CA SER A 87 11.47 14.39 3.98
C SER A 87 10.15 14.80 4.61
N TYR A 88 9.70 16.03 4.41
CA TYR A 88 8.39 16.52 4.83
C TYR A 88 7.22 15.60 4.40
N VAL A 89 7.32 15.04 3.20
CA VAL A 89 6.35 14.09 2.66
C VAL A 89 6.33 12.79 3.48
N SER A 90 7.50 12.30 3.92
CA SER A 90 7.60 11.11 4.79
C SER A 90 6.90 11.32 6.14
N ASP A 91 7.02 12.50 6.70
CA ASP A 91 6.37 12.81 7.98
C ASP A 91 4.83 12.86 7.82
N ILE A 92 4.31 13.45 6.73
CA ILE A 92 2.88 13.44 6.43
C ILE A 92 2.37 12.02 6.23
N LEU A 93 3.05 11.19 5.42
CA LEU A 93 2.63 9.82 5.17
C LEU A 93 2.57 8.98 6.45
N LYS A 94 3.46 9.22 7.40
CA LYS A 94 3.40 8.55 8.71
C LYS A 94 2.08 8.80 9.44
N TYR A 95 1.57 10.03 9.42
CA TYR A 95 0.26 10.34 10.00
C TYR A 95 -0.90 9.71 9.22
N VAL A 96 -0.77 9.65 7.90
CA VAL A 96 -1.75 8.95 7.04
C VAL A 96 -1.78 7.46 7.38
N ASP A 97 -0.63 6.81 7.55
CA ASP A 97 -0.53 5.39 7.91
C ASP A 97 -1.11 5.12 9.32
N ILE A 98 -0.87 6.02 10.27
CA ILE A 98 -1.48 5.94 11.62
C ILE A 98 -3.01 6.07 11.51
N GLY A 99 -3.50 7.07 10.78
CA GLY A 99 -4.94 7.27 10.56
C GLY A 99 -5.58 6.07 9.87
N PHE A 100 -4.91 5.50 8.88
CA PHE A 100 -5.34 4.28 8.21
C PHE A 100 -5.43 3.09 9.18
N ALA A 101 -4.42 2.88 10.03
CA ALA A 101 -4.43 1.80 11.03
C ALA A 101 -5.58 1.95 12.03
N VAL A 102 -5.87 3.17 12.48
CA VAL A 102 -7.03 3.46 13.35
C VAL A 102 -8.34 3.17 12.62
N CYS A 103 -8.50 3.61 11.36
CA CYS A 103 -9.69 3.32 10.56
C CYS A 103 -9.88 1.82 10.35
N LEU A 104 -8.80 1.08 10.05
CA LEU A 104 -8.87 -0.39 9.94
C LEU A 104 -9.36 -1.02 11.24
N PHE A 105 -8.83 -0.61 12.38
CA PHE A 105 -9.27 -1.12 13.68
C PHE A 105 -10.76 -0.88 13.91
N VAL A 106 -11.24 0.35 13.65
CA VAL A 106 -12.66 0.71 13.79
C VAL A 106 -13.54 -0.12 12.85
N ILE A 107 -13.14 -0.31 11.60
CA ILE A 107 -13.88 -1.11 10.62
C ILE A 107 -13.93 -2.57 11.07
N ILE A 108 -12.81 -3.18 11.45
CA ILE A 108 -12.75 -4.56 11.93
C ILE A 108 -13.62 -4.73 13.17
N PHE A 109 -13.56 -3.80 14.13
CA PHE A 109 -14.43 -3.79 15.29
C PHE A 109 -15.91 -3.74 14.88
N SER A 110 -16.28 -2.85 13.97
CA SER A 110 -17.63 -2.68 13.46
C SER A 110 -18.15 -3.94 12.74
N ILE A 111 -17.30 -4.61 11.95
CA ILE A 111 -17.62 -5.90 11.31
C ILE A 111 -18.03 -6.95 12.35
N ASN A 112 -17.29 -7.03 13.46
CA ASN A 112 -17.54 -8.04 14.49
C ASN A 112 -18.73 -7.71 15.38
N VAL A 113 -19.11 -6.44 15.54
CA VAL A 113 -20.17 -6.03 16.48
C VAL A 113 -21.51 -5.79 15.80
N SER A 114 -21.54 -5.20 14.59
CA SER A 114 -22.80 -4.70 14.01
C SER A 114 -22.98 -4.92 12.52
N VAL A 115 -21.97 -4.61 11.70
CA VAL A 115 -22.11 -4.56 10.23
C VAL A 115 -22.14 -5.96 9.61
N GLY A 116 -21.42 -6.90 10.22
CA GLY A 116 -21.22 -8.24 9.68
C GLY A 116 -20.19 -8.28 8.54
N PRO A 117 -19.76 -9.49 8.15
CA PRO A 117 -18.67 -9.65 7.18
C PRO A 117 -19.05 -9.21 5.76
N ASN A 118 -20.27 -9.46 5.30
CA ASN A 118 -20.67 -9.18 3.91
C ASN A 118 -20.39 -7.72 3.52
N ASN A 119 -20.94 -6.75 4.25
CA ASN A 119 -20.69 -5.34 3.97
C ASN A 119 -19.30 -4.89 4.46
N GLY A 120 -18.76 -5.56 5.48
CA GLY A 120 -17.50 -5.21 6.11
C GLY A 120 -16.32 -5.20 5.15
N PHE A 121 -16.24 -6.16 4.24
CA PHE A 121 -15.18 -6.21 3.23
C PHE A 121 -15.28 -5.10 2.20
N GLY A 122 -16.48 -4.60 1.91
CA GLY A 122 -16.66 -3.40 1.09
C GLY A 122 -16.02 -2.17 1.72
N TYR A 123 -16.22 -1.94 3.02
CA TYR A 123 -15.57 -0.85 3.74
C TYR A 123 -14.04 -1.02 3.82
N LEU A 124 -13.54 -2.25 3.96
CA LEU A 124 -12.10 -2.52 3.90
C LEU A 124 -11.50 -2.15 2.56
N LEU A 125 -12.10 -2.57 1.44
CA LEU A 125 -11.63 -2.18 0.11
C LEU A 125 -11.68 -0.67 -0.12
N MET A 126 -12.73 0.00 0.41
CA MET A 126 -12.87 1.45 0.30
C MET A 126 -11.72 2.20 0.99
N ILE A 127 -11.36 1.81 2.21
CA ILE A 127 -10.27 2.47 2.93
C ILE A 127 -8.90 2.13 2.34
N TYR A 128 -8.71 0.92 1.81
CA TYR A 128 -7.51 0.56 1.07
C TYR A 128 -7.34 1.39 -0.19
N ALA A 129 -8.40 1.59 -0.97
CA ALA A 129 -8.39 2.45 -2.15
C ALA A 129 -8.02 3.90 -1.80
N PHE A 130 -8.54 4.42 -0.69
CA PHE A 130 -8.21 5.76 -0.21
C PHE A 130 -6.72 5.89 0.15
N LEU A 131 -6.15 4.93 0.87
CA LEU A 131 -4.72 4.90 1.17
C LEU A 131 -3.88 4.87 -0.10
N MET A 132 -4.25 4.03 -1.07
CA MET A 132 -3.56 3.92 -2.35
C MET A 132 -3.59 5.22 -3.15
N LEU A 133 -4.72 5.94 -3.14
CA LEU A 133 -4.84 7.24 -3.78
C LEU A 133 -3.84 8.25 -3.20
N ILE A 134 -3.78 8.36 -1.85
CA ILE A 134 -2.85 9.27 -1.19
C ILE A 134 -1.40 8.91 -1.50
N GLN A 135 -1.06 7.62 -1.41
CA GLN A 135 0.30 7.17 -1.68
C GLN A 135 0.67 7.30 -3.16
N SER A 136 -0.28 7.11 -4.09
CA SER A 136 -0.09 7.40 -5.51
C SER A 136 0.33 8.85 -5.76
N GLY A 137 -0.35 9.79 -5.10
CA GLY A 137 -0.01 11.21 -5.17
C GLY A 137 1.36 11.52 -4.56
N ALA A 138 1.64 10.96 -3.39
CA ALA A 138 2.90 11.17 -2.67
C ALA A 138 4.12 10.58 -3.40
N LEU A 139 3.99 9.38 -3.96
CA LEU A 139 5.03 8.69 -4.72
C LEU A 139 5.07 9.12 -6.19
N GLN A 140 4.08 9.88 -6.67
CA GLN A 140 3.90 10.22 -8.09
C GLN A 140 3.88 8.96 -8.99
N PHE A 141 3.29 7.88 -8.49
CA PHE A 141 3.28 6.57 -9.13
C PHE A 141 1.86 6.19 -9.59
N LYS A 142 1.57 6.46 -10.88
CA LYS A 142 0.24 6.27 -11.49
C LYS A 142 -0.36 4.85 -11.36
N PRO A 143 0.40 3.73 -11.39
CA PRO A 143 -0.19 2.41 -11.21
C PRO A 143 -0.97 2.24 -9.90
N LEU A 144 -0.57 2.91 -8.80
CA LEU A 144 -1.34 2.91 -7.55
C LEU A 144 -2.69 3.65 -7.69
N LEU A 145 -2.76 4.68 -8.52
CA LEU A 145 -4.03 5.37 -8.81
C LEU A 145 -5.03 4.42 -9.48
N TYR A 146 -4.58 3.67 -10.48
CA TYR A 146 -5.44 2.66 -11.12
C TYR A 146 -5.84 1.56 -10.14
N GLY A 147 -4.93 1.14 -9.25
CA GLY A 147 -5.22 0.22 -8.17
C GLY A 147 -6.29 0.75 -7.22
N ALA A 148 -6.26 2.03 -6.85
CA ALA A 148 -7.29 2.66 -6.03
C ALA A 148 -8.67 2.61 -6.71
N ILE A 149 -8.74 2.94 -8.00
CA ILE A 149 -9.99 2.89 -8.78
C ILE A 149 -10.56 1.46 -8.81
N ILE A 150 -9.72 0.45 -9.06
CA ILE A 150 -10.12 -0.96 -9.07
C ILE A 150 -10.69 -1.37 -7.71
N ASN A 151 -10.05 -0.99 -6.60
CA ASN A 151 -10.54 -1.31 -5.27
C ASN A 151 -11.86 -0.59 -4.93
N TRP A 152 -12.09 0.64 -5.39
CA TRP A 152 -13.39 1.31 -5.25
C TRP A 152 -14.48 0.62 -6.04
N ILE A 153 -14.21 0.21 -7.29
CA ILE A 153 -15.15 -0.58 -8.09
C ILE A 153 -15.46 -1.91 -7.39
N GLY A 154 -14.44 -2.60 -6.86
CA GLY A 154 -14.61 -3.81 -6.07
C GLY A 154 -15.45 -3.58 -4.81
N SER A 155 -15.22 -2.48 -4.08
CA SER A 155 -16.03 -2.07 -2.93
C SER A 155 -17.51 -1.88 -3.30
N MET A 156 -17.80 -1.17 -4.40
CA MET A 156 -19.16 -0.98 -4.89
C MET A 156 -19.81 -2.32 -5.27
N ALA A 157 -19.06 -3.22 -5.92
CA ALA A 157 -19.56 -4.55 -6.29
C ALA A 157 -19.92 -5.38 -5.05
N ILE A 158 -19.13 -5.30 -3.97
CA ILE A 158 -19.43 -5.98 -2.69
C ILE A 158 -20.72 -5.43 -2.08
N PHE A 159 -20.92 -4.10 -2.04
CA PHE A 159 -22.14 -3.52 -1.48
C PHE A 159 -23.43 -3.88 -2.27
N LEU A 160 -23.29 -4.25 -3.54
CA LEU A 160 -24.40 -4.72 -4.37
C LEU A 160 -24.62 -6.23 -4.27
N ASN A 161 -23.66 -6.96 -3.71
CA ASN A 161 -23.72 -8.40 -3.57
C ASN A 161 -24.27 -8.79 -2.18
N THR A 162 -24.85 -9.97 -2.06
CA THR A 162 -25.45 -10.47 -0.81
C THR A 162 -24.74 -11.71 -0.26
N GLU A 163 -23.86 -12.32 -1.04
CA GLU A 163 -23.20 -13.57 -0.69
C GLU A 163 -21.71 -13.37 -0.37
N LEU A 164 -21.32 -13.63 0.87
CA LEU A 164 -19.94 -13.52 1.35
C LEU A 164 -18.92 -14.24 0.46
N LYS A 165 -19.30 -15.36 -0.13
CA LYS A 165 -18.44 -16.13 -1.03
C LYS A 165 -17.95 -15.30 -2.21
N TYR A 166 -18.84 -14.59 -2.89
CA TYR A 166 -18.46 -13.71 -4.01
C TYR A 166 -17.74 -12.45 -3.55
N ASP A 167 -18.04 -11.94 -2.36
CA ASP A 167 -17.30 -10.82 -1.77
C ASP A 167 -15.82 -11.15 -1.58
N MET A 168 -15.53 -12.39 -1.15
CA MET A 168 -14.16 -12.87 -1.03
C MET A 168 -13.46 -12.96 -2.37
N LEU A 169 -14.16 -13.41 -3.40
CA LEU A 169 -13.61 -13.49 -4.75
C LEU A 169 -13.35 -12.09 -5.33
N ILE A 170 -14.30 -11.17 -5.18
CA ILE A 170 -14.16 -9.77 -5.60
C ILE A 170 -12.98 -9.12 -4.87
N THR A 171 -12.85 -9.33 -3.55
CA THR A 171 -11.72 -8.83 -2.76
C THR A 171 -10.40 -9.38 -3.26
N ALA A 172 -10.31 -10.69 -3.52
CA ALA A 172 -9.10 -11.31 -4.04
C ALA A 172 -8.69 -10.70 -5.39
N VAL A 173 -9.63 -10.58 -6.34
CA VAL A 173 -9.36 -10.00 -7.67
C VAL A 173 -8.97 -8.52 -7.55
N ALA A 174 -9.69 -7.72 -6.77
CA ALA A 174 -9.42 -6.31 -6.59
C ALA A 174 -8.03 -6.06 -5.99
N VAL A 175 -7.64 -6.84 -4.98
CA VAL A 175 -6.33 -6.74 -4.34
C VAL A 175 -5.22 -7.27 -5.25
N PHE A 176 -5.45 -8.34 -6.01
CA PHE A 176 -4.48 -8.81 -6.99
C PHE A 176 -4.14 -7.73 -8.02
N LEU A 177 -5.16 -7.16 -8.63
CA LEU A 177 -4.99 -6.11 -9.65
C LEU A 177 -4.53 -4.78 -9.06
N GLY A 178 -5.02 -4.42 -7.86
CA GLY A 178 -4.78 -3.13 -7.24
C GLY A 178 -3.51 -3.05 -6.40
N TYR A 179 -3.07 -4.14 -5.77
CA TYR A 179 -1.91 -4.16 -4.87
C TYR A 179 -0.73 -4.91 -5.46
N ILE A 180 -0.95 -6.16 -5.90
CA ILE A 180 0.15 -7.03 -6.31
C ILE A 180 0.76 -6.53 -7.62
N ILE A 181 -0.05 -6.21 -8.61
CA ILE A 181 0.47 -5.70 -9.89
C ILE A 181 1.22 -4.38 -9.72
N PRO A 182 0.67 -3.31 -9.09
CA PRO A 182 1.43 -2.09 -8.83
C PRO A 182 2.70 -2.33 -8.00
N GLY A 183 2.64 -3.21 -7.00
CA GLY A 183 3.79 -3.58 -6.18
C GLY A 183 4.92 -4.23 -7.00
N LEU A 184 4.60 -5.11 -7.95
CA LEU A 184 5.57 -5.71 -8.87
C LEU A 184 6.19 -4.68 -9.80
N ILE A 185 5.39 -3.75 -10.34
CA ILE A 185 5.88 -2.68 -11.20
C ILE A 185 6.83 -1.77 -10.43
N LEU A 186 6.48 -1.38 -9.21
CA LEU A 186 7.29 -0.53 -8.34
C LEU A 186 8.64 -1.21 -8.02
N ARG A 187 8.62 -2.49 -7.68
CA ARG A 187 9.82 -3.27 -7.43
C ARG A 187 10.73 -3.39 -8.65
N SER A 188 10.14 -3.57 -9.84
CA SER A 188 10.89 -3.62 -11.10
C SER A 188 11.58 -2.28 -11.40
N GLN A 189 10.90 -1.15 -11.16
CA GLN A 189 11.49 0.19 -11.32
C GLN A 189 12.64 0.42 -10.33
N TYR A 190 12.43 0.10 -9.06
CA TYR A 190 13.47 0.19 -8.04
C TYR A 190 14.75 -0.59 -8.41
N ASN A 191 14.59 -1.84 -8.86
CA ASN A 191 15.74 -2.67 -9.25
C ASN A 191 16.49 -2.10 -10.45
N LYS A 192 15.80 -1.49 -11.43
CA LYS A 192 16.43 -0.82 -12.58
C LYS A 192 17.22 0.41 -12.15
N GLU A 193 16.68 1.25 -11.27
CA GLU A 193 17.37 2.43 -10.75
C GLU A 193 18.62 2.06 -9.96
N MET A 194 18.56 1.01 -9.14
CA MET A 194 19.71 0.51 -8.39
C MET A 194 20.82 -0.06 -9.29
N ALA A 195 20.45 -0.73 -10.39
CA ALA A 195 21.41 -1.24 -11.36
C ALA A 195 22.15 -0.09 -12.09
N THR A 196 21.40 0.93 -12.53
CA THR A 196 21.97 2.11 -13.20
C THR A 196 22.89 2.92 -12.26
N SER A 197 22.50 3.05 -10.99
CA SER A 197 23.30 3.75 -9.98
C SER A 197 24.64 3.05 -9.71
N LYS A 198 24.69 1.72 -9.68
CA LYS A 198 25.94 0.95 -9.52
C LYS A 198 26.86 1.12 -10.70
N GLN A 199 26.33 1.11 -11.92
CA GLN A 199 27.11 1.26 -13.14
C GLN A 199 27.77 2.65 -13.26
N ASN A 200 27.11 3.70 -12.75
CA ASN A 200 27.65 5.07 -12.74
C ASN A 200 28.69 5.32 -11.63
N VAL A 201 28.87 4.43 -10.67
CA VAL A 201 29.88 4.53 -9.60
C VAL A 201 31.15 3.77 -9.98
N GLU A 202 31.06 2.84 -10.93
CA GLU A 202 32.19 2.05 -11.43
C GLU A 202 32.92 2.72 -12.63
N LEU A 203 32.41 3.84 -13.15
CA LEU A 203 33.03 4.71 -14.17
C LEU A 203 33.67 5.94 -13.54
#